data_75ca08e22d1e1b47b9932a8165bee68c
#
_entry.id   75ca08e22d1e1b47b9932a8165bee68c
#
_cell.length_a   1.000
_cell.length_b   1.000
_cell.length_c   1.000
_cell.angle_alpha   90.00
_cell.angle_beta   90.00
_cell.angle_gamma   90.00
#
_symmetry.space_group_name_H-M   'P 1'
#
loop_
_entity.id
_entity.type
_entity.pdbx_description
1 polymer ?
#
loop_
_entity_poly.entity_id
_entity_poly.type
_entity_poly.pdbx_seq_one_letter_code
_entity_poly.pdbx_strand_id
1 'polypeptide(L)'
;LADNSTALQVGANEKEDVLLSFGAMDAKSLGISEIRVTNQAGAGRSITLLDRAIDRVSRQRATIGALTNRLGHATSALAVASNNLSAADSRLRDLDYAKEMMTFVRLQILIQANNSMMSQANQLPKNVIALLGQ
;
A
#
# COMPACT_ATOMS: atom_id res chain seq x y z
N LEU A 1 17.16 -29.57 9.65
CA LEU A 1 15.96 -29.33 8.82
C LEU A 1 15.99 -27.86 8.44
N ALA A 2 16.26 -27.55 7.18
CA ALA A 2 16.19 -26.18 6.70
C ALA A 2 14.75 -25.71 6.85
N ASP A 3 14.55 -24.72 7.69
CA ASP A 3 13.27 -24.06 7.86
C ASP A 3 13.03 -23.25 6.58
N ASN A 4 12.21 -23.78 5.70
CA ASN A 4 11.93 -23.22 4.38
C ASN A 4 10.80 -22.18 4.51
N SER A 5 10.84 -21.39 5.58
CA SER A 5 9.90 -20.32 5.82
C SER A 5 10.42 -19.02 5.21
N THR A 6 9.58 -18.39 4.39
CA THR A 6 9.84 -17.09 3.79
C THR A 6 8.81 -16.11 4.33
N ALA A 7 9.25 -14.98 4.87
CA ALA A 7 8.36 -13.90 5.24
C ALA A 7 8.09 -13.02 4.01
N LEU A 8 6.83 -12.85 3.67
CA LEU A 8 6.37 -11.96 2.62
C LEU A 8 5.76 -10.71 3.25
N GLN A 9 6.39 -9.55 3.06
CA GLN A 9 5.85 -8.28 3.49
C GLN A 9 4.59 -7.95 2.68
N VAL A 10 3.46 -7.75 3.34
CA VAL A 10 2.16 -7.47 2.71
C VAL A 10 1.57 -6.12 3.13
N GLY A 11 2.27 -5.35 3.94
CA GLY A 11 1.81 -4.04 4.40
C GLY A 11 2.93 -3.01 4.48
N ALA A 12 2.56 -1.77 4.78
CA ALA A 12 3.49 -0.64 4.83
C ALA A 12 4.29 -0.56 6.15
N ASN A 13 3.81 -1.23 7.20
CA ASN A 13 4.39 -1.13 8.53
C ASN A 13 5.27 -2.34 8.85
N GLU A 14 6.16 -2.17 9.83
CA GLU A 14 6.96 -3.26 10.40
C GLU A 14 6.05 -4.35 10.96
N LYS A 15 6.38 -5.62 10.70
CA LYS A 15 5.62 -6.83 11.11
C LYS A 15 4.28 -7.07 10.40
N GLU A 16 4.00 -6.36 9.33
CA GLU A 16 2.89 -6.68 8.43
C GLU A 16 3.35 -7.70 7.39
N ASP A 17 3.85 -8.86 7.86
CA ASP A 17 4.34 -9.96 7.04
C ASP A 17 3.44 -11.20 7.15
N VAL A 18 3.43 -11.98 6.10
CA VAL A 18 2.82 -13.31 6.06
C VAL A 18 3.93 -14.34 5.94
N LEU A 19 4.05 -15.18 6.95
CA LEU A 19 4.99 -16.30 6.93
C LEU A 19 4.48 -17.39 5.97
N LEU A 20 5.29 -17.67 4.96
CA LEU A 20 5.10 -18.76 4.01
C LEU A 20 5.99 -19.92 4.44
N SER A 21 5.40 -21.00 4.91
CA SER A 21 6.12 -22.21 5.27
C SER A 21 5.68 -23.36 4.34
N PHE A 22 6.64 -23.85 3.56
CA PHE A 22 6.39 -24.98 2.67
C PHE A 22 7.17 -26.19 3.18
N GLY A 23 6.44 -27.24 3.59
CA GLY A 23 7.06 -28.52 3.89
C GLY A 23 7.67 -29.13 2.62
N ALA A 24 8.81 -29.79 2.76
CA ALA A 24 9.40 -30.52 1.66
C ALA A 24 8.45 -31.62 1.14
N MET A 25 8.24 -31.68 -0.18
CA MET A 25 7.31 -32.59 -0.88
C MET A 25 8.04 -33.56 -1.80
N ASP A 26 9.32 -33.82 -1.54
CA ASP A 26 10.09 -34.84 -2.21
C ASP A 26 9.72 -36.26 -1.74
N ALA A 27 10.05 -37.27 -2.51
CA ALA A 27 9.70 -38.66 -2.23
C ALA A 27 10.22 -39.14 -0.85
N LYS A 28 11.37 -38.61 -0.41
CA LYS A 28 11.95 -38.92 0.90
C LYS A 28 11.13 -38.30 2.05
N SER A 29 10.77 -37.04 1.92
CA SER A 29 9.96 -36.33 2.93
C SER A 29 8.54 -36.87 3.02
N LEU A 30 7.97 -37.34 1.91
CA LEU A 30 6.67 -38.01 1.87
C LEU A 30 6.75 -39.45 2.41
N GLY A 31 7.95 -40.06 2.51
CA GLY A 31 8.16 -41.39 2.99
C GLY A 31 7.86 -42.46 1.96
N ILE A 32 7.88 -42.11 0.66
CA ILE A 32 7.55 -43.03 -0.45
C ILE A 32 8.78 -43.49 -1.24
N SER A 33 10.01 -43.10 -0.84
CA SER A 33 11.24 -43.45 -1.53
C SER A 33 11.55 -44.97 -1.49
N GLU A 34 11.01 -45.70 -0.51
CA GLU A 34 11.26 -47.10 -0.28
C GLU A 34 10.06 -48.02 -0.60
N ILE A 35 9.15 -47.59 -1.43
CA ILE A 35 7.97 -48.36 -1.84
C ILE A 35 8.46 -49.64 -2.59
N ARG A 36 8.01 -50.81 -2.13
CA ARG A 36 8.28 -52.10 -2.72
C ARG A 36 6.99 -52.91 -2.89
N VAL A 37 6.74 -53.34 -4.10
CA VAL A 37 5.55 -54.14 -4.48
C VAL A 37 5.92 -55.57 -4.95
N THR A 38 7.05 -56.08 -4.50
CA THR A 38 7.55 -57.38 -4.93
C THR A 38 6.79 -58.56 -4.31
N ASN A 39 6.05 -58.34 -3.23
CA ASN A 39 5.22 -59.36 -2.59
C ASN A 39 3.95 -58.71 -1.97
N GLN A 40 2.96 -59.54 -1.61
CA GLN A 40 1.69 -59.09 -1.08
C GLN A 40 1.82 -58.24 0.21
N ALA A 41 2.72 -58.61 1.11
CA ALA A 41 2.96 -57.87 2.34
C ALA A 41 3.62 -56.51 2.07
N GLY A 42 4.53 -56.43 1.09
CA GLY A 42 5.14 -55.20 0.62
C GLY A 42 4.14 -54.28 -0.07
N ALA A 43 3.29 -54.84 -0.91
CA ALA A 43 2.22 -54.09 -1.57
C ALA A 43 1.24 -53.46 -0.55
N GLY A 44 0.81 -54.20 0.48
CA GLY A 44 -0.04 -53.66 1.53
C GLY A 44 0.59 -52.53 2.33
N ARG A 45 1.87 -52.62 2.68
CA ARG A 45 2.60 -51.51 3.33
C ARG A 45 2.72 -50.32 2.41
N SER A 46 2.97 -50.54 1.12
CA SER A 46 3.07 -49.46 0.12
C SER A 46 1.78 -48.68 -0.02
N ILE A 47 0.63 -49.31 0.02
CA ILE A 47 -0.68 -48.65 0.04
C ILE A 47 -0.79 -47.72 1.25
N THR A 48 -0.48 -48.20 2.45
CA THR A 48 -0.52 -47.38 3.67
C THR A 48 0.45 -46.18 3.60
N LEU A 49 1.63 -46.32 2.99
CA LEU A 49 2.59 -45.22 2.80
C LEU A 49 2.06 -44.20 1.80
N LEU A 50 1.45 -44.66 0.71
CA LEU A 50 0.83 -43.77 -0.28
C LEU A 50 -0.36 -43.00 0.30
N ASP A 51 -1.22 -43.64 1.09
CA ASP A 51 -2.33 -42.95 1.77
C ASP A 51 -1.82 -41.82 2.67
N ARG A 52 -0.77 -42.09 3.46
CA ARG A 52 -0.15 -41.07 4.30
C ARG A 52 0.48 -39.95 3.48
N ALA A 53 1.08 -40.26 2.33
CA ALA A 53 1.63 -39.26 1.43
C ALA A 53 0.53 -38.37 0.83
N ILE A 54 -0.57 -38.97 0.38
CA ILE A 54 -1.76 -38.27 -0.12
C ILE A 54 -2.31 -37.31 0.95
N ASP A 55 -2.42 -37.77 2.19
CA ASP A 55 -2.88 -36.96 3.32
C ASP A 55 -1.95 -35.76 3.58
N ARG A 56 -0.62 -35.97 3.50
CA ARG A 56 0.35 -34.86 3.66
C ARG A 56 0.22 -33.82 2.55
N VAL A 57 0.14 -34.29 1.29
CA VAL A 57 -0.04 -33.40 0.13
C VAL A 57 -1.36 -32.64 0.23
N SER A 58 -2.44 -33.30 0.65
CA SER A 58 -3.76 -32.68 0.82
C SER A 58 -3.74 -31.58 1.88
N ARG A 59 -3.10 -31.85 3.02
CA ARG A 59 -2.91 -30.83 4.07
C ARG A 59 -2.09 -29.65 3.59
N GLN A 60 -1.00 -29.91 2.85
CA GLN A 60 -0.17 -28.83 2.31
C GLN A 60 -0.94 -27.97 1.29
N ARG A 61 -1.74 -28.62 0.42
CA ARG A 61 -2.63 -27.90 -0.51
C ARG A 61 -3.65 -27.05 0.22
N ALA A 62 -4.23 -27.54 1.31
CA ALA A 62 -5.16 -26.77 2.13
C ALA A 62 -4.47 -25.54 2.75
N THR A 63 -3.26 -25.70 3.26
CA THR A 63 -2.46 -24.58 3.80
C THR A 63 -2.16 -23.52 2.73
N ILE A 64 -1.76 -23.96 1.54
CA ILE A 64 -1.51 -23.06 0.39
C ILE A 64 -2.81 -22.33 -0.02
N GLY A 65 -3.94 -23.05 -0.07
CA GLY A 65 -5.24 -22.47 -0.36
C GLY A 65 -5.64 -21.38 0.65
N ALA A 66 -5.44 -21.65 1.95
CA ALA A 66 -5.69 -20.68 3.00
C ALA A 66 -4.77 -19.43 2.88
N LEU A 67 -3.49 -19.64 2.57
CA LEU A 67 -2.53 -18.56 2.33
C LEU A 67 -2.92 -17.70 1.11
N THR A 68 -3.33 -18.35 0.02
CA THR A 68 -3.80 -17.66 -1.19
C THR A 68 -4.99 -16.75 -0.89
N ASN A 69 -5.97 -17.25 -0.11
CA ASN A 69 -7.11 -16.46 0.32
C ASN A 69 -6.69 -15.28 1.21
N ARG A 70 -5.79 -15.50 2.18
CA ARG A 70 -5.26 -14.42 3.03
C ARG A 70 -4.55 -13.34 2.21
N LEU A 71 -3.72 -13.74 1.25
CA LEU A 71 -3.05 -12.80 0.35
C LEU A 71 -4.05 -12.03 -0.53
N GLY A 72 -5.09 -12.70 -1.02
CA GLY A 72 -6.18 -12.05 -1.75
C GLY A 72 -6.89 -10.97 -0.93
N HIS A 73 -7.21 -11.27 0.33
CA HIS A 73 -7.79 -10.28 1.24
C HIS A 73 -6.82 -9.14 1.56
N ALA A 74 -5.54 -9.44 1.80
CA ALA A 74 -4.53 -8.42 2.05
C ALA A 74 -4.36 -7.48 0.84
N THR A 75 -4.31 -8.02 -0.38
CA THR A 75 -4.23 -7.23 -1.61
C THR A 75 -5.44 -6.31 -1.77
N SER A 76 -6.64 -6.82 -1.50
CA SER A 76 -7.87 -6.01 -1.56
C SER A 76 -7.87 -4.89 -0.51
N ALA A 77 -7.45 -5.19 0.72
CA ALA A 77 -7.34 -4.19 1.78
C ALA A 77 -6.30 -3.10 1.46
N LEU A 78 -5.14 -3.49 0.92
CA LEU A 78 -4.10 -2.56 0.48
C LEU A 78 -4.58 -1.65 -0.67
N ALA A 79 -5.35 -2.18 -1.62
CA ALA A 79 -5.93 -1.38 -2.69
C ALA A 79 -6.89 -0.31 -2.16
N VAL A 80 -7.74 -0.66 -1.19
CA VAL A 80 -8.63 0.29 -0.52
C VAL A 80 -7.84 1.34 0.27
N ALA A 81 -6.82 0.92 1.02
CA ALA A 81 -5.97 1.83 1.78
C ALA A 81 -5.22 2.80 0.86
N SER A 82 -4.66 2.33 -0.26
CA SER A 82 -4.00 3.16 -1.27
C SER A 82 -4.95 4.21 -1.88
N ASN A 83 -6.18 3.81 -2.22
CA ASN A 83 -7.18 4.74 -2.74
C ASN A 83 -7.57 5.81 -1.69
N ASN A 84 -7.72 5.41 -0.43
CA ASN A 84 -8.05 6.34 0.65
C ASN A 84 -6.90 7.33 0.91
N LEU A 85 -5.65 6.86 0.89
CA LEU A 85 -4.46 7.72 1.03
C LEU A 85 -4.34 8.69 -0.14
N SER A 86 -4.55 8.24 -1.37
CA SER A 86 -4.55 9.11 -2.55
C SER A 86 -5.64 10.18 -2.48
N ALA A 87 -6.84 9.81 -2.03
CA ALA A 87 -7.93 10.77 -1.82
C ALA A 87 -7.63 11.77 -0.70
N ALA A 88 -6.96 11.35 0.37
CA ALA A 88 -6.53 12.22 1.46
C ALA A 88 -5.42 13.19 1.00
N ASP A 89 -4.44 12.71 0.24
CA ASP A 89 -3.36 13.53 -0.33
C ASP A 89 -3.92 14.61 -1.27
N SER A 90 -4.85 14.22 -2.17
CA SER A 90 -5.53 15.19 -3.05
C SER A 90 -6.27 16.27 -2.24
N ARG A 91 -7.01 15.89 -1.19
CA ARG A 91 -7.72 16.87 -0.37
C ARG A 91 -6.78 17.84 0.33
N LEU A 92 -5.63 17.37 0.83
CA LEU A 92 -4.64 18.23 1.46
C LEU A 92 -4.01 19.21 0.46
N ARG A 93 -3.63 18.72 -0.71
CA ARG A 93 -3.02 19.55 -1.77
C ARG A 93 -3.99 20.57 -2.35
N ASP A 94 -5.22 20.16 -2.63
CA ASP A 94 -6.24 21.05 -3.19
C ASP A 94 -6.63 22.15 -2.19
N LEU A 95 -6.69 21.83 -0.89
CA LEU A 95 -6.98 22.82 0.15
C LEU A 95 -5.85 23.86 0.29
N ASP A 96 -4.60 23.42 0.26
CA ASP A 96 -3.44 24.32 0.33
C ASP A 96 -3.35 25.21 -0.92
N TYR A 97 -3.62 24.66 -2.10
CA TYR A 97 -3.65 25.44 -3.33
C TYR A 97 -4.74 26.52 -3.33
N ALA A 98 -5.96 26.16 -2.92
CA ALA A 98 -7.08 27.10 -2.85
C ALA A 98 -6.82 28.22 -1.84
N LYS A 99 -6.23 27.91 -0.69
CA LYS A 99 -5.85 28.87 0.35
C LYS A 99 -4.77 29.82 -0.15
N GLU A 100 -3.75 29.28 -0.83
CA GLU A 100 -2.66 30.07 -1.37
C GLU A 100 -3.15 31.00 -2.50
N MET A 101 -4.02 30.52 -3.38
CA MET A 101 -4.64 31.34 -4.42
C MET A 101 -5.50 32.45 -3.85
N MET A 102 -6.26 32.23 -2.78
CA MET A 102 -7.00 33.29 -2.10
C MET A 102 -6.05 34.35 -1.51
N THR A 103 -4.94 33.93 -0.92
CA THR A 103 -3.91 34.84 -0.38
C THR A 103 -3.26 35.65 -1.49
N PHE A 104 -2.92 35.03 -2.61
CA PHE A 104 -2.36 35.68 -3.78
C PHE A 104 -3.29 36.75 -4.36
N VAL A 105 -4.58 36.43 -4.59
CA VAL A 105 -5.57 37.37 -5.09
C VAL A 105 -5.77 38.53 -4.11
N ARG A 106 -5.81 38.27 -2.81
CA ARG A 106 -5.91 39.32 -1.77
C ARG A 106 -4.71 40.29 -1.85
N LEU A 107 -3.49 39.76 -1.96
CA LEU A 107 -2.29 40.59 -2.09
C LEU A 107 -2.32 41.40 -3.36
N GLN A 108 -2.78 40.85 -4.47
CA GLN A 108 -2.89 41.55 -5.76
C GLN A 108 -3.89 42.72 -5.67
N ILE A 109 -5.04 42.53 -5.04
CA ILE A 109 -6.01 43.58 -4.79
C ILE A 109 -5.42 44.71 -3.89
N LEU A 110 -4.69 44.32 -2.83
CA LEU A 110 -4.05 45.27 -1.94
C LEU A 110 -2.97 46.09 -2.65
N ILE A 111 -2.19 45.50 -3.53
CA ILE A 111 -1.20 46.20 -4.34
C ILE A 111 -1.87 47.21 -5.26
N GLN A 112 -2.94 46.86 -5.95
CA GLN A 112 -3.70 47.78 -6.80
C GLN A 112 -4.32 48.92 -6.01
N ALA A 113 -4.93 48.61 -4.85
CA ALA A 113 -5.52 49.61 -3.96
C ALA A 113 -4.43 50.60 -3.46
N ASN A 114 -3.28 50.09 -3.00
CA ASN A 114 -2.17 50.89 -2.52
C ASN A 114 -1.61 51.83 -3.63
N ASN A 115 -1.46 51.32 -4.85
CA ASN A 115 -1.00 52.11 -5.99
C ASN A 115 -1.98 53.26 -6.33
N SER A 116 -3.29 52.97 -6.27
CA SER A 116 -4.33 53.98 -6.48
C SER A 116 -4.34 55.04 -5.37
N MET A 117 -4.22 54.61 -4.11
CA MET A 117 -4.14 55.53 -2.96
C MET A 117 -2.88 56.36 -2.99
N MET A 118 -1.72 55.81 -3.37
CA MET A 118 -0.48 56.57 -3.55
C MET A 118 -0.60 57.59 -4.67
N SER A 119 -1.23 57.24 -5.79
CA SER A 119 -1.49 58.19 -6.89
C SER A 119 -2.37 59.36 -6.41
N GLN A 120 -3.41 59.07 -5.64
CA GLN A 120 -4.32 60.05 -5.08
C GLN A 120 -3.62 60.94 -4.02
N ALA A 121 -2.81 60.35 -3.13
CA ALA A 121 -2.02 61.06 -2.14
C ALA A 121 -1.00 62.02 -2.79
N ASN A 122 -0.40 61.61 -3.90
CA ASN A 122 0.54 62.47 -4.64
C ASN A 122 -0.14 63.64 -5.41
N GLN A 123 -1.46 63.61 -5.62
CA GLN A 123 -2.22 64.71 -6.22
C GLN A 123 -2.60 65.78 -5.21
N LEU A 124 -2.79 65.45 -3.92
CA LEU A 124 -3.13 66.40 -2.87
C LEU A 124 -2.14 67.57 -2.76
N PRO A 125 -0.84 67.35 -2.67
CA PRO A 125 0.13 68.47 -2.63
C PRO A 125 0.10 69.37 -3.87
N LYS A 126 -0.15 68.75 -5.06
CA LYS A 126 -0.25 69.54 -6.32
C LYS A 126 -1.47 70.47 -6.31
N ASN A 127 -2.59 69.99 -5.78
CA ASN A 127 -3.80 70.80 -5.65
C ASN A 127 -3.62 71.96 -4.63
N VAL A 128 -2.86 71.71 -3.55
CA VAL A 128 -2.54 72.76 -2.56
C VAL A 128 -1.65 73.81 -3.17
N ILE A 129 -0.61 73.41 -3.94
CA ILE A 129 0.29 74.34 -4.64
C ILE A 129 -0.49 75.16 -5.68
N ALA A 130 -1.44 74.57 -6.41
CA ALA A 130 -2.28 75.26 -7.37
C ALA A 130 -3.22 76.31 -6.73
N LEU A 131 -3.65 76.08 -5.46
CA LEU A 131 -4.45 77.03 -4.71
C LEU A 131 -3.64 78.20 -4.08
N LEU A 132 -2.35 77.94 -3.78
CA LEU A 132 -1.49 78.93 -3.19
C LEU A 132 -0.76 79.80 -4.25
N GLY A 133 -0.81 79.41 -5.52
CA GLY A 133 -0.20 80.10 -6.64
C GLY A 133 -1.11 81.05 -7.44
N GLN A 134 -2.36 81.21 -6.97
CA GLN A 134 -3.23 82.29 -7.43
C GLN A 134 -3.27 83.40 -6.37
#